data_f0fbb0195454514f5ebc97680579ea49
#
_entry.id   f0fbb0195454514f5ebc97680579ea49
#
_cell.length_a   1.000
_cell.length_b   1.000
_cell.length_c   1.000
_cell.angle_alpha   90.00
_cell.angle_beta   90.00
_cell.angle_gamma   90.00
#
_symmetry.space_group_name_H-M   'P 1'
#
loop_
_entity.id
_entity.type
_entity.pdbx_description
1 polymer ?
#
loop_
_entity_poly.entity_id
_entity_poly.type
_entity_poly.pdbx_seq_one_letter_code
_entity_poly.pdbx_strand_id
1 'polypeptide(L)'
;MRKISAGLVAAGLLLSLTACGQSANGVGDGAAKGDAKGGLVGIAMPTKSSERWINDGSNMVKEFQAKGYKTDLQYGDNVVENQVSQVENMITKGAKLLVIAAIDGSSLTNVLQKAADAHIPVISYDRLIRGTANVDYYATFDNYKVGVLQGSYIADKLGLKDGAGPFNIELFAGSPDDNNATFFFNGAMSVLKPYIDQKKLVVQSGQTDFNQVATLRWDGGLAQSRMDNLLSKSYTAAHVDAVLSPYDGISIGILSSLKGVGYGTGKSLPVVTGQDAELASVKSIIAGEQTQTVYKDTRQLAKVAVQMGDALLTGGKPEVNDTSQYNNGVKTVPAQLLQPVSVDKDNYQKVLVDSGQYTADQLK
;
A
#
# COMPACT_ATOMS: atom_id res chain seq x y z
N MET A 1 82.75 17.62 -47.41
CA MET A 1 83.82 16.65 -47.02
C MET A 1 83.12 15.37 -46.49
N ARG A 2 83.41 14.32 -47.21
CA ARG A 2 83.58 12.92 -46.78
C ARG A 2 82.42 12.29 -46.02
N LYS A 3 81.73 11.39 -46.63
CA LYS A 3 81.96 9.99 -47.09
C LYS A 3 81.26 9.01 -46.09
N ILE A 4 80.23 8.24 -46.54
CA ILE A 4 80.30 6.82 -46.91
C ILE A 4 80.34 5.92 -45.63
N SER A 5 79.46 4.93 -45.40
CA SER A 5 79.04 3.67 -46.07
C SER A 5 77.89 3.05 -45.28
N ALA A 6 76.85 2.54 -45.82
CA ALA A 6 76.58 1.27 -46.51
C ALA A 6 76.80 0.03 -45.64
N GLY A 7 75.68 -0.76 -45.45
CA GLY A 7 75.66 -2.09 -44.90
C GLY A 7 74.26 -2.75 -45.08
N LEU A 8 74.12 -3.42 -46.23
CA LEU A 8 72.99 -4.37 -46.55
C LEU A 8 73.24 -5.70 -45.88
N VAL A 9 72.17 -6.39 -45.50
CA VAL A 9 71.88 -7.83 -45.67
C VAL A 9 70.42 -8.05 -45.23
N ALA A 10 69.46 -8.26 -45.99
CA ALA A 10 68.87 -9.29 -46.86
C ALA A 10 68.31 -10.51 -46.11
N ALA A 11 67.04 -10.77 -46.44
CA ALA A 11 66.37 -12.03 -46.68
C ALA A 11 65.59 -12.68 -45.56
N GLY A 12 64.33 -12.96 -45.89
CA GLY A 12 63.53 -13.98 -45.32
C GLY A 12 62.04 -13.78 -45.56
N LEU A 13 61.52 -13.96 -46.81
CA LEU A 13 60.14 -14.14 -47.15
C LEU A 13 59.61 -15.43 -46.50
N LEU A 14 58.39 -15.40 -46.01
CA LEU A 14 57.42 -16.46 -46.23
C LEU A 14 55.99 -15.90 -46.14
N LEU A 15 55.34 -15.87 -47.29
CA LEU A 15 53.92 -15.66 -47.46
C LEU A 15 53.15 -16.89 -46.96
N SER A 16 52.00 -16.71 -46.31
CA SER A 16 50.87 -17.59 -46.42
C SER A 16 49.58 -16.81 -46.40
N LEU A 17 49.01 -16.64 -47.57
CA LEU A 17 47.59 -16.31 -47.79
C LEU A 17 46.74 -17.54 -47.47
N THR A 18 45.68 -17.37 -46.72
CA THR A 18 44.41 -18.11 -46.84
C THR A 18 43.35 -17.14 -46.36
N ALA A 19 42.58 -16.65 -47.25
CA ALA A 19 41.34 -17.06 -47.84
C ALA A 19 40.09 -16.67 -46.98
N CYS A 20 39.30 -15.85 -47.63
CA CYS A 20 37.92 -15.45 -47.34
C CYS A 20 37.05 -16.49 -46.64
N GLY A 21 36.30 -16.03 -45.63
CA GLY A 21 35.09 -16.61 -45.11
C GLY A 21 34.14 -15.52 -44.68
N GLN A 22 33.30 -15.07 -45.61
CA GLN A 22 32.19 -14.19 -45.40
C GLN A 22 31.09 -15.02 -44.70
N SER A 23 30.70 -14.62 -43.52
CA SER A 23 29.44 -15.01 -42.94
C SER A 23 28.78 -13.84 -42.23
N ALA A 24 27.61 -13.59 -42.73
CA ALA A 24 26.73 -12.48 -42.37
C ALA A 24 26.13 -12.62 -40.97
N ASN A 25 25.80 -11.44 -40.44
CA ASN A 25 24.69 -11.16 -39.53
C ASN A 25 24.53 -12.04 -38.30
N GLY A 26 24.95 -11.51 -37.19
CA GLY A 26 24.39 -11.67 -35.87
C GLY A 26 24.49 -10.35 -35.15
N VAL A 27 23.51 -9.48 -35.37
CA VAL A 27 23.25 -8.37 -34.45
C VAL A 27 22.73 -9.06 -33.20
N GLY A 28 23.62 -9.50 -32.36
CA GLY A 28 23.33 -9.85 -30.99
C GLY A 28 23.09 -8.55 -30.24
N ASP A 29 21.84 -8.24 -30.02
CA ASP A 29 21.40 -7.28 -29.03
C ASP A 29 21.78 -7.82 -27.63
N GLY A 30 23.05 -7.76 -27.37
CA GLY A 30 23.61 -7.96 -26.04
C GLY A 30 23.37 -6.67 -25.28
N ALA A 31 22.15 -6.45 -24.79
CA ALA A 31 21.93 -5.53 -23.72
C ALA A 31 22.97 -5.87 -22.63
N ALA A 32 23.96 -5.02 -22.47
CA ALA A 32 24.95 -5.13 -21.42
C ALA A 32 24.15 -5.28 -20.10
N LYS A 33 24.25 -6.46 -19.47
CA LYS A 33 23.84 -6.67 -18.08
C LYS A 33 24.83 -5.80 -17.27
N GLY A 34 24.52 -4.50 -17.21
CA GLY A 34 25.19 -3.59 -16.32
C GLY A 34 24.99 -4.09 -14.91
N ASP A 35 26.02 -4.01 -14.10
CA ASP A 35 25.97 -4.32 -12.67
C ASP A 35 24.86 -3.49 -12.04
N ALA A 36 23.68 -4.06 -11.88
CA ALA A 36 22.49 -3.38 -11.36
C ALA A 36 22.67 -3.06 -9.86
N LYS A 37 23.64 -3.71 -9.21
CA LYS A 37 24.06 -3.42 -7.84
C LYS A 37 24.68 -2.02 -7.76
N GLY A 38 24.16 -1.20 -6.83
CA GLY A 38 24.54 0.21 -6.71
C GLY A 38 23.62 1.19 -7.44
N GLY A 39 22.63 0.71 -8.19
CA GLY A 39 21.59 1.54 -8.80
C GLY A 39 20.75 2.28 -7.75
N LEU A 40 20.21 3.46 -8.13
CA LEU A 40 19.32 4.24 -7.28
C LEU A 40 17.89 3.71 -7.38
N VAL A 41 17.24 3.45 -6.24
CA VAL A 41 15.83 3.14 -6.13
C VAL A 41 15.11 4.35 -5.53
N GLY A 42 14.14 4.89 -6.27
CA GLY A 42 13.25 5.95 -5.79
C GLY A 42 12.07 5.33 -5.03
N ILE A 43 11.82 5.82 -3.82
CA ILE A 43 10.73 5.37 -2.95
C ILE A 43 9.89 6.59 -2.58
N ALA A 44 8.63 6.62 -3.03
CA ALA A 44 7.72 7.74 -2.79
C ALA A 44 6.54 7.29 -1.91
N MET A 45 6.46 7.84 -0.68
CA MET A 45 5.43 7.56 0.31
C MET A 45 4.44 8.73 0.42
N PRO A 46 3.17 8.48 0.83
CA PRO A 46 2.16 9.53 0.84
C PRO A 46 2.41 10.59 1.91
N THR A 47 2.70 10.18 3.15
CA THR A 47 2.74 11.09 4.30
C THR A 47 3.51 10.48 5.47
N LYS A 48 3.86 11.32 6.45
CA LYS A 48 4.37 10.90 7.76
C LYS A 48 3.29 10.95 8.86
N SER A 49 2.08 11.39 8.54
CA SER A 49 1.00 11.52 9.54
C SER A 49 0.42 10.16 9.98
N SER A 50 0.63 9.08 9.23
CA SER A 50 0.35 7.71 9.64
C SER A 50 1.66 6.96 9.86
N GLU A 51 1.78 6.30 11.01
CA GLU A 51 2.99 5.59 11.46
C GLU A 51 3.42 4.51 10.46
N ARG A 52 2.46 3.82 9.84
CA ARG A 52 2.77 2.76 8.89
C ARG A 52 3.65 3.24 7.72
N TRP A 53 3.41 4.43 7.16
CA TRP A 53 4.18 4.92 6.01
C TRP A 53 5.64 5.18 6.35
N ILE A 54 5.92 5.60 7.61
CA ILE A 54 7.29 5.74 8.10
C ILE A 54 7.95 4.37 8.18
N ASN A 55 7.23 3.37 8.70
CA ASN A 55 7.72 2.00 8.82
C ASN A 55 7.89 1.33 7.43
N ASP A 56 6.93 1.49 6.53
CA ASP A 56 7.00 0.99 5.15
C ASP A 56 8.25 1.53 4.43
N GLY A 57 8.44 2.86 4.43
CA GLY A 57 9.57 3.50 3.78
C GLY A 57 10.91 3.07 4.38
N SER A 58 11.04 3.08 5.71
CA SER A 58 12.29 2.71 6.40
C SER A 58 12.64 1.23 6.21
N ASN A 59 11.66 0.34 6.22
CA ASN A 59 11.86 -1.08 5.96
C ASN A 59 12.36 -1.31 4.52
N MET A 60 11.76 -0.66 3.53
CA MET A 60 12.22 -0.76 2.13
C MET A 60 13.64 -0.23 1.96
N VAL A 61 13.97 0.92 2.57
CA VAL A 61 15.34 1.48 2.55
C VAL A 61 16.33 0.45 3.09
N LYS A 62 16.05 -0.11 4.26
CA LYS A 62 16.91 -1.12 4.89
C LYS A 62 17.12 -2.35 4.00
N GLU A 63 16.04 -2.90 3.46
CA GLU A 63 16.09 -4.11 2.64
C GLU A 63 16.79 -3.87 1.29
N PHE A 64 16.55 -2.73 0.59
CA PHE A 64 17.26 -2.39 -0.63
C PHE A 64 18.74 -2.13 -0.39
N GLN A 65 19.10 -1.42 0.69
CA GLN A 65 20.49 -1.18 1.05
C GLN A 65 21.23 -2.48 1.39
N ALA A 66 20.57 -3.43 2.08
CA ALA A 66 21.12 -4.74 2.36
C ALA A 66 21.43 -5.56 1.08
N LYS A 67 20.72 -5.28 -0.03
CA LYS A 67 21.01 -5.85 -1.36
C LYS A 67 22.04 -5.05 -2.17
N GLY A 68 22.56 -3.94 -1.64
CA GLY A 68 23.58 -3.10 -2.27
C GLY A 68 23.05 -1.98 -3.16
N TYR A 69 21.75 -1.66 -3.10
CA TYR A 69 21.16 -0.54 -3.83
C TYR A 69 21.27 0.77 -3.04
N LYS A 70 21.32 1.90 -3.74
CA LYS A 70 21.11 3.23 -3.18
C LYS A 70 19.62 3.52 -3.13
N THR A 71 19.17 4.35 -2.19
CA THR A 71 17.76 4.69 -2.03
C THR A 71 17.56 6.19 -1.92
N ASP A 72 16.46 6.69 -2.51
CA ASP A 72 15.95 8.05 -2.32
C ASP A 72 14.51 7.93 -1.80
N LEU A 73 14.32 8.09 -0.48
CA LEU A 73 13.02 8.00 0.17
C LEU A 73 12.44 9.39 0.39
N GLN A 74 11.25 9.65 -0.15
CA GLN A 74 10.54 10.92 -0.02
C GLN A 74 9.10 10.71 0.44
N TYR A 75 8.55 11.72 1.13
CA TYR A 75 7.17 11.77 1.60
C TYR A 75 6.47 13.00 1.02
N GLY A 76 5.31 12.80 0.40
CA GLY A 76 4.56 13.86 -0.27
C GLY A 76 3.70 14.72 0.66
N ASP A 77 3.61 14.36 1.96
CA ASP A 77 2.83 15.05 3.00
C ASP A 77 1.35 15.25 2.63
N ASN A 78 0.76 14.24 1.95
CA ASN A 78 -0.60 14.25 1.40
C ASN A 78 -0.86 15.37 0.36
N VAL A 79 0.20 15.97 -0.19
CA VAL A 79 0.14 16.95 -1.28
C VAL A 79 0.56 16.28 -2.58
N VAL A 80 -0.37 16.17 -3.53
CA VAL A 80 -0.18 15.46 -4.81
C VAL A 80 0.99 16.05 -5.61
N GLU A 81 1.04 17.37 -5.70
CA GLU A 81 2.06 18.11 -6.45
C GLU A 81 3.46 17.86 -5.90
N ASN A 82 3.58 17.72 -4.57
CA ASN A 82 4.85 17.35 -3.94
C ASN A 82 5.30 15.96 -4.40
N GLN A 83 4.39 14.97 -4.37
CA GLN A 83 4.73 13.61 -4.78
C GLN A 83 5.11 13.54 -6.26
N VAL A 84 4.36 14.22 -7.14
CA VAL A 84 4.70 14.30 -8.57
C VAL A 84 6.11 14.88 -8.77
N SER A 85 6.42 16.01 -8.13
CA SER A 85 7.74 16.65 -8.21
C SER A 85 8.86 15.78 -7.65
N GLN A 86 8.60 15.06 -6.56
CA GLN A 86 9.57 14.12 -5.96
C GLN A 86 9.87 12.96 -6.90
N VAL A 87 8.85 12.35 -7.51
CA VAL A 87 9.03 11.28 -8.51
C VAL A 87 9.80 11.78 -9.72
N GLU A 88 9.50 12.98 -10.23
CA GLU A 88 10.23 13.59 -11.33
C GLU A 88 11.71 13.82 -10.99
N ASN A 89 12.00 14.29 -9.78
CA ASN A 89 13.36 14.44 -9.29
C ASN A 89 14.10 13.10 -9.17
N MET A 90 13.44 12.01 -8.74
CA MET A 90 14.03 10.67 -8.71
C MET A 90 14.41 10.20 -10.12
N ILE A 91 13.54 10.41 -11.12
CA ILE A 91 13.81 10.09 -12.52
C ILE A 91 15.05 10.88 -13.01
N THR A 92 15.07 12.19 -12.75
CA THR A 92 16.19 13.08 -13.14
C THR A 92 17.50 12.68 -12.49
N LYS A 93 17.50 12.19 -11.24
CA LYS A 93 18.66 11.64 -10.54
C LYS A 93 19.12 10.29 -11.09
N GLY A 94 18.42 9.72 -12.05
CA GLY A 94 18.75 8.45 -12.69
C GLY A 94 18.33 7.21 -11.90
N ALA A 95 17.21 7.29 -11.19
CA ALA A 95 16.61 6.10 -10.56
C ALA A 95 16.49 4.96 -11.58
N LYS A 96 16.73 3.74 -11.12
CA LYS A 96 16.62 2.52 -11.92
C LYS A 96 15.34 1.73 -11.63
N LEU A 97 14.63 2.11 -10.58
CA LEU A 97 13.36 1.56 -10.15
C LEU A 97 12.61 2.65 -9.37
N LEU A 98 11.30 2.69 -9.52
CA LEU A 98 10.41 3.48 -8.68
C LEU A 98 9.47 2.56 -7.91
N VAL A 99 9.36 2.78 -6.59
CA VAL A 99 8.38 2.13 -5.72
C VAL A 99 7.52 3.22 -5.12
N ILE A 100 6.23 3.25 -5.49
CA ILE A 100 5.36 4.40 -5.21
C ILE A 100 4.08 3.96 -4.52
N ALA A 101 3.84 4.49 -3.32
CA ALA A 101 2.53 4.50 -2.67
C ALA A 101 1.83 5.83 -3.00
N ALA A 102 0.91 5.81 -3.94
CA ALA A 102 0.30 7.02 -4.47
C ALA A 102 -0.57 7.76 -3.43
N ILE A 103 -0.48 9.09 -3.37
CA ILE A 103 -1.41 9.93 -2.63
C ILE A 103 -2.77 9.88 -3.31
N ASP A 104 -2.80 10.11 -4.62
CA ASP A 104 -3.93 9.97 -5.51
C ASP A 104 -3.54 9.03 -6.65
N GLY A 105 -4.29 7.93 -6.80
CA GLY A 105 -3.98 6.88 -7.77
C GLY A 105 -4.00 7.35 -9.23
N SER A 106 -4.66 8.46 -9.56
CA SER A 106 -4.84 8.94 -10.93
C SER A 106 -3.92 10.10 -11.33
N SER A 107 -3.20 10.70 -10.37
CA SER A 107 -2.44 11.94 -10.61
C SER A 107 -1.04 11.76 -11.18
N LEU A 108 -0.53 10.51 -11.25
CA LEU A 108 0.86 10.23 -11.61
C LEU A 108 1.09 9.92 -13.10
N THR A 109 0.04 9.91 -13.93
CA THR A 109 0.09 9.45 -15.33
C THR A 109 1.21 10.12 -16.13
N ASN A 110 1.33 11.45 -16.06
CA ASN A 110 2.30 12.20 -16.84
C ASN A 110 3.75 11.96 -16.40
N VAL A 111 3.99 11.90 -15.09
CA VAL A 111 5.35 11.66 -14.57
C VAL A 111 5.78 10.23 -14.81
N LEU A 112 4.86 9.26 -14.79
CA LEU A 112 5.14 7.87 -15.11
C LEU A 112 5.38 7.63 -16.61
N GLN A 113 4.87 8.49 -17.50
CA GLN A 113 5.29 8.46 -18.89
C GLN A 113 6.78 8.80 -19.02
N LYS A 114 7.27 9.81 -18.28
CA LYS A 114 8.73 10.13 -18.24
C LYS A 114 9.57 8.96 -17.70
N ALA A 115 9.04 8.21 -16.72
CA ALA A 115 9.70 7.00 -16.23
C ALA A 115 9.79 5.92 -17.32
N ALA A 116 8.69 5.70 -18.07
CA ALA A 116 8.64 4.74 -19.17
C ALA A 116 9.59 5.13 -20.31
N ASP A 117 9.64 6.42 -20.69
CA ASP A 117 10.57 6.94 -21.72
C ASP A 117 12.06 6.73 -21.30
N ALA A 118 12.32 6.76 -19.99
CA ALA A 118 13.63 6.49 -19.41
C ALA A 118 13.87 4.99 -19.10
N HIS A 119 12.95 4.10 -19.48
CA HIS A 119 12.98 2.66 -19.21
C HIS A 119 13.11 2.30 -17.72
N ILE A 120 12.48 3.09 -16.84
CA ILE A 120 12.47 2.88 -15.39
C ILE A 120 11.23 2.10 -15.02
N PRO A 121 11.34 0.85 -14.52
CA PRO A 121 10.19 0.08 -14.06
C PRO A 121 9.55 0.71 -12.82
N VAL A 122 8.22 0.48 -12.67
CA VAL A 122 7.40 1.06 -11.61
C VAL A 122 6.66 -0.03 -10.86
N ILE A 123 6.84 -0.09 -9.56
CA ILE A 123 6.05 -0.90 -8.64
C ILE A 123 5.07 0.03 -7.90
N SER A 124 3.78 -0.22 -8.09
CA SER A 124 2.74 0.33 -7.22
C SER A 124 2.82 -0.36 -5.87
N TYR A 125 2.96 0.40 -4.80
CA TYR A 125 3.13 -0.12 -3.44
C TYR A 125 1.89 0.18 -2.61
N ASP A 126 1.28 -0.83 -2.02
CA ASP A 126 0.06 -0.77 -1.20
C ASP A 126 -1.16 -0.17 -1.95
N ARG A 127 -1.03 0.99 -2.58
CA ARG A 127 -2.08 1.71 -3.32
C ARG A 127 -1.90 1.57 -4.82
N LEU A 128 -2.96 1.16 -5.53
CA LEU A 128 -2.92 0.96 -6.98
C LEU A 128 -2.89 2.30 -7.73
N ILE A 129 -1.88 2.49 -8.56
CA ILE A 129 -1.81 3.61 -9.50
C ILE A 129 -2.70 3.31 -10.71
N ARG A 130 -3.58 4.24 -11.05
CA ARG A 130 -4.64 4.09 -12.05
C ARG A 130 -4.40 4.96 -13.29
N GLY A 131 -5.10 4.66 -14.37
CA GLY A 131 -5.17 5.50 -15.57
C GLY A 131 -3.90 5.50 -16.43
N THR A 132 -2.96 4.58 -16.21
CA THR A 132 -1.71 4.50 -16.98
C THR A 132 -1.31 3.05 -17.24
N ALA A 133 -0.66 2.80 -18.39
CA ALA A 133 -0.01 1.52 -18.69
C ALA A 133 1.36 1.37 -18.00
N ASN A 134 1.93 2.46 -17.47
CA ASN A 134 3.30 2.56 -17.00
C ASN A 134 3.44 2.18 -15.51
N VAL A 135 2.78 1.10 -15.12
CA VAL A 135 2.91 0.41 -13.83
C VAL A 135 3.15 -1.05 -14.13
N ASP A 136 4.28 -1.59 -13.71
CA ASP A 136 4.66 -2.95 -14.08
C ASP A 136 4.07 -3.99 -13.13
N TYR A 137 4.14 -3.73 -11.82
CA TYR A 137 3.68 -4.65 -10.78
C TYR A 137 3.01 -3.91 -9.62
N TYR A 138 2.27 -4.66 -8.82
CA TYR A 138 1.60 -4.17 -7.64
C TYR A 138 1.91 -5.07 -6.43
N ALA A 139 2.47 -4.49 -5.37
CA ALA A 139 2.70 -5.14 -4.09
C ALA A 139 1.70 -4.62 -3.07
N THR A 140 0.82 -5.48 -2.54
CA THR A 140 -0.23 -5.08 -1.60
C THR A 140 -0.73 -6.25 -0.76
N PHE A 141 -1.81 -6.03 -0.02
CA PHE A 141 -2.57 -7.06 0.68
C PHE A 141 -3.85 -7.40 -0.10
N ASP A 142 -4.52 -8.50 0.29
CA ASP A 142 -5.87 -8.79 -0.18
C ASP A 142 -6.85 -7.76 0.43
N ASN A 143 -7.07 -6.68 -0.31
CA ASN A 143 -7.85 -5.54 0.15
C ASN A 143 -9.34 -5.87 0.31
N TYR A 144 -9.88 -6.75 -0.52
CA TYR A 144 -11.26 -7.21 -0.35
C TYR A 144 -11.42 -8.00 0.95
N LYS A 145 -10.44 -8.85 1.26
CA LYS A 145 -10.41 -9.64 2.49
C LYS A 145 -10.34 -8.76 3.75
N VAL A 146 -9.65 -7.62 3.70
CA VAL A 146 -9.67 -6.65 4.82
C VAL A 146 -11.10 -6.27 5.18
N GLY A 147 -11.89 -5.85 4.20
CA GLY A 147 -13.29 -5.49 4.42
C GLY A 147 -14.13 -6.66 4.91
N VAL A 148 -13.95 -7.86 4.32
CA VAL A 148 -14.62 -9.08 4.79
C VAL A 148 -14.32 -9.36 6.26
N LEU A 149 -13.06 -9.17 6.70
CA LEU A 149 -12.69 -9.36 8.11
C LEU A 149 -13.40 -8.36 9.03
N GLN A 150 -13.48 -7.08 8.62
CA GLN A 150 -14.20 -6.05 9.38
C GLN A 150 -15.69 -6.35 9.47
N GLY A 151 -16.34 -6.62 8.34
CA GLY A 151 -17.77 -6.95 8.31
C GLY A 151 -18.11 -8.22 9.09
N SER A 152 -17.28 -9.27 8.96
CA SER A 152 -17.47 -10.52 9.70
C SER A 152 -17.32 -10.32 11.20
N TYR A 153 -16.34 -9.52 11.63
CA TYR A 153 -16.16 -9.21 13.04
C TYR A 153 -17.38 -8.53 13.64
N ILE A 154 -17.95 -7.52 12.96
CA ILE A 154 -19.20 -6.87 13.39
C ILE A 154 -20.35 -7.90 13.47
N ALA A 155 -20.52 -8.71 12.43
CA ALA A 155 -21.59 -9.70 12.38
C ALA A 155 -21.48 -10.74 13.51
N ASP A 156 -20.26 -11.17 13.82
CA ASP A 156 -20.01 -12.15 14.89
C ASP A 156 -20.20 -11.52 16.28
N LYS A 157 -19.66 -10.33 16.55
CA LYS A 157 -19.77 -9.66 17.85
C LYS A 157 -21.22 -9.24 18.19
N LEU A 158 -22.04 -8.95 17.18
CA LEU A 158 -23.46 -8.66 17.36
C LEU A 158 -24.35 -9.91 17.33
N GLY A 159 -23.82 -11.10 17.10
CA GLY A 159 -24.61 -12.34 17.03
C GLY A 159 -25.60 -12.36 15.86
N LEU A 160 -25.34 -11.67 14.77
CA LEU A 160 -26.25 -11.55 13.62
C LEU A 160 -26.49 -12.90 12.95
N LYS A 161 -25.50 -13.78 12.96
CA LYS A 161 -25.61 -15.16 12.44
C LYS A 161 -26.59 -16.00 13.21
N ASP A 162 -26.73 -15.73 14.52
CA ASP A 162 -27.66 -16.43 15.42
C ASP A 162 -29.04 -15.77 15.46
N GLY A 163 -29.26 -14.79 14.61
CA GLY A 163 -30.54 -14.13 14.44
C GLY A 163 -30.76 -12.88 15.31
N ALA A 164 -29.75 -12.44 16.07
CA ALA A 164 -29.86 -11.23 16.90
C ALA A 164 -30.12 -9.96 16.07
N GLY A 165 -30.63 -8.92 16.71
CA GLY A 165 -30.98 -7.62 16.14
C GLY A 165 -32.44 -7.24 16.40
N PRO A 166 -32.90 -6.03 15.97
CA PRO A 166 -32.11 -5.07 15.17
C PRO A 166 -31.05 -4.32 15.99
N PHE A 167 -29.92 -3.97 15.32
CA PHE A 167 -28.86 -3.11 15.86
C PHE A 167 -28.61 -1.92 14.95
N ASN A 168 -28.20 -0.79 15.52
CA ASN A 168 -27.89 0.41 14.78
C ASN A 168 -26.40 0.42 14.40
N ILE A 169 -26.11 0.63 13.13
CA ILE A 169 -24.76 0.71 12.60
C ILE A 169 -24.58 2.00 11.80
N GLU A 170 -23.38 2.61 11.89
CA GLU A 170 -22.94 3.63 10.94
C GLU A 170 -21.75 3.12 10.12
N LEU A 171 -21.70 3.56 8.87
CA LEU A 171 -20.71 3.16 7.91
C LEU A 171 -19.76 4.31 7.63
N PHE A 172 -18.46 4.02 7.67
CA PHE A 172 -17.39 4.91 7.21
C PHE A 172 -16.57 4.17 6.17
N ALA A 173 -16.13 4.89 5.14
CA ALA A 173 -15.23 4.39 4.11
C ALA A 173 -13.96 5.24 4.04
N GLY A 174 -12.95 4.71 3.38
CA GLY A 174 -11.67 5.39 3.17
C GLY A 174 -11.73 6.46 2.10
N SER A 175 -10.57 6.95 1.69
CA SER A 175 -10.44 8.04 0.72
C SER A 175 -10.83 7.60 -0.70
N PRO A 176 -11.64 8.37 -1.43
CA PRO A 176 -12.12 7.99 -2.78
C PRO A 176 -11.02 8.06 -3.84
N ASP A 177 -9.91 8.74 -3.57
CA ASP A 177 -8.73 8.81 -4.42
C ASP A 177 -7.78 7.59 -4.27
N ASP A 178 -8.06 6.72 -3.29
CA ASP A 178 -7.38 5.46 -3.07
C ASP A 178 -8.27 4.28 -3.50
N ASN A 179 -7.81 3.52 -4.48
CA ASN A 179 -8.52 2.35 -5.00
C ASN A 179 -8.85 1.30 -3.92
N ASN A 180 -8.02 1.18 -2.89
CA ASN A 180 -8.22 0.21 -1.80
C ASN A 180 -9.49 0.47 -1.01
N ALA A 181 -9.87 1.75 -0.84
CA ALA A 181 -11.05 2.13 -0.09
C ALA A 181 -12.33 1.47 -0.63
N THR A 182 -12.45 1.37 -1.95
CA THR A 182 -13.58 0.69 -2.61
C THR A 182 -13.55 -0.82 -2.34
N PHE A 183 -12.36 -1.45 -2.38
CA PHE A 183 -12.24 -2.89 -2.08
C PHE A 183 -12.59 -3.19 -0.62
N PHE A 184 -12.11 -2.38 0.33
CA PHE A 184 -12.45 -2.54 1.74
C PHE A 184 -13.96 -2.41 1.97
N PHE A 185 -14.55 -1.35 1.44
CA PHE A 185 -15.98 -1.11 1.59
C PHE A 185 -16.81 -2.24 0.96
N ASN A 186 -16.50 -2.65 -0.26
CA ASN A 186 -17.21 -3.74 -0.94
C ASN A 186 -17.06 -5.07 -0.19
N GLY A 187 -15.86 -5.36 0.34
CA GLY A 187 -15.62 -6.55 1.17
C GLY A 187 -16.46 -6.55 2.44
N ALA A 188 -16.53 -5.42 3.16
CA ALA A 188 -17.37 -5.29 4.35
C ALA A 188 -18.87 -5.39 4.02
N MET A 189 -19.31 -4.70 2.96
CA MET A 189 -20.70 -4.72 2.52
C MET A 189 -21.15 -6.08 1.99
N SER A 190 -20.24 -6.90 1.45
CA SER A 190 -20.58 -8.28 1.07
C SER A 190 -21.08 -9.12 2.25
N VAL A 191 -20.63 -8.78 3.47
CA VAL A 191 -21.07 -9.43 4.71
C VAL A 191 -22.24 -8.69 5.35
N LEU A 192 -22.20 -7.36 5.43
CA LEU A 192 -23.16 -6.57 6.22
C LEU A 192 -24.47 -6.29 5.47
N LYS A 193 -24.40 -6.11 4.14
CA LYS A 193 -25.57 -5.74 3.32
C LYS A 193 -26.75 -6.72 3.48
N PRO A 194 -26.57 -8.05 3.51
CA PRO A 194 -27.69 -8.97 3.74
C PRO A 194 -28.43 -8.71 5.07
N TYR A 195 -27.73 -8.31 6.13
CA TYR A 195 -28.34 -7.97 7.41
C TYR A 195 -29.03 -6.61 7.40
N ILE A 196 -28.50 -5.65 6.64
CA ILE A 196 -29.14 -4.34 6.40
C ILE A 196 -30.46 -4.55 5.61
N ASP A 197 -30.43 -5.32 4.54
CA ASP A 197 -31.61 -5.62 3.73
C ASP A 197 -32.71 -6.34 4.55
N GLN A 198 -32.32 -7.20 5.50
CA GLN A 198 -33.24 -7.88 6.44
C GLN A 198 -33.64 -7.00 7.64
N LYS A 199 -33.16 -5.75 7.73
CA LYS A 199 -33.39 -4.84 8.87
C LYS A 199 -32.88 -5.37 10.21
N LYS A 200 -31.95 -6.32 10.22
CA LYS A 200 -31.20 -6.74 11.41
C LYS A 200 -30.09 -5.76 11.76
N LEU A 201 -29.58 -5.05 10.76
CA LEU A 201 -28.75 -3.85 10.90
C LEU A 201 -29.51 -2.66 10.33
N VAL A 202 -29.54 -1.55 11.06
CA VAL A 202 -30.24 -0.32 10.67
C VAL A 202 -29.20 0.80 10.60
N VAL A 203 -28.99 1.37 9.41
CA VAL A 203 -28.19 2.57 9.23
C VAL A 203 -29.08 3.78 9.47
N GLN A 204 -29.06 4.35 10.69
CA GLN A 204 -29.97 5.43 11.11
C GLN A 204 -29.86 6.68 10.27
N SER A 205 -28.65 6.97 9.77
CA SER A 205 -28.43 8.08 8.84
C SER A 205 -29.00 7.85 7.44
N GLY A 206 -29.28 6.60 7.07
CA GLY A 206 -29.63 6.18 5.71
C GLY A 206 -28.46 6.26 4.72
N GLN A 207 -27.25 6.61 5.17
CA GLN A 207 -26.06 6.77 4.33
C GLN A 207 -25.38 5.41 4.10
N THR A 208 -25.64 4.79 2.96
CA THR A 208 -25.13 3.45 2.61
C THR A 208 -24.27 3.42 1.35
N ASP A 209 -24.23 4.53 0.60
CA ASP A 209 -23.40 4.68 -0.60
C ASP A 209 -21.96 5.05 -0.23
N PHE A 210 -20.99 4.45 -0.95
CA PHE A 210 -19.56 4.69 -0.72
C PHE A 210 -19.22 6.20 -0.69
N ASN A 211 -19.72 6.98 -1.65
CA ASN A 211 -19.37 8.40 -1.75
C ASN A 211 -19.96 9.23 -0.59
N GLN A 212 -21.09 8.80 0.00
CA GLN A 212 -21.68 9.46 1.15
C GLN A 212 -20.90 9.25 2.45
N VAL A 213 -20.19 8.10 2.54
CA VAL A 213 -19.51 7.67 3.76
C VAL A 213 -17.98 7.74 3.65
N ALA A 214 -17.46 8.17 2.49
CA ALA A 214 -16.03 8.31 2.22
C ALA A 214 -15.38 9.39 3.11
N THR A 215 -14.14 9.15 3.50
CA THR A 215 -13.33 10.06 4.34
C THR A 215 -12.09 10.46 3.56
N LEU A 216 -12.09 11.68 3.02
CA LEU A 216 -11.02 12.19 2.17
C LEU A 216 -9.67 12.16 2.91
N ARG A 217 -8.62 11.72 2.22
CA ARG A 217 -7.24 11.59 2.74
C ARG A 217 -7.13 10.73 4.00
N TRP A 218 -8.13 9.90 4.30
CA TRP A 218 -8.16 9.06 5.50
C TRP A 218 -8.09 9.87 6.80
N ASP A 219 -8.59 11.12 6.77
CA ASP A 219 -8.44 12.10 7.84
C ASP A 219 -9.37 11.81 9.03
N GLY A 220 -8.79 11.52 10.20
CA GLY A 220 -9.54 11.22 11.42
C GLY A 220 -10.37 12.41 11.94
N GLY A 221 -9.94 13.65 11.68
CA GLY A 221 -10.70 14.86 12.05
C GLY A 221 -11.97 15.03 11.22
N LEU A 222 -11.90 14.70 9.92
CA LEU A 222 -13.10 14.66 9.07
C LEU A 222 -14.05 13.56 9.51
N ALA A 223 -13.53 12.40 9.91
CA ALA A 223 -14.34 11.31 10.47
C ALA A 223 -15.00 11.71 11.79
N GLN A 224 -14.27 12.38 12.69
CA GLN A 224 -14.80 12.93 13.93
C GLN A 224 -15.95 13.91 13.63
N SER A 225 -15.73 14.90 12.78
CA SER A 225 -16.73 15.90 12.41
C SER A 225 -18.00 15.26 11.82
N ARG A 226 -17.83 14.20 10.98
CA ARG A 226 -18.97 13.45 10.46
C ARG A 226 -19.71 12.70 11.58
N MET A 227 -18.98 12.07 12.50
CA MET A 227 -19.61 11.36 13.63
C MET A 227 -20.35 12.32 14.57
N ASP A 228 -19.82 13.50 14.85
CA ASP A 228 -20.54 14.56 15.62
C ASP A 228 -21.87 14.92 14.96
N ASN A 229 -21.87 15.09 13.63
CA ASN A 229 -23.08 15.36 12.86
C ASN A 229 -24.09 14.19 12.91
N LEU A 230 -23.62 12.95 12.84
CA LEU A 230 -24.47 11.76 12.94
C LEU A 230 -25.12 11.67 14.34
N LEU A 231 -24.33 11.85 15.39
CA LEU A 231 -24.79 11.80 16.78
C LEU A 231 -25.85 12.86 17.06
N SER A 232 -25.67 14.08 16.55
CA SER A 232 -26.61 15.18 16.77
C SER A 232 -27.90 15.07 15.94
N LYS A 233 -27.87 14.40 14.78
CA LYS A 233 -29.03 14.32 13.88
C LYS A 233 -29.79 13.01 13.99
N SER A 234 -29.07 11.89 14.07
CA SER A 234 -29.66 10.55 13.92
C SER A 234 -29.67 9.73 15.21
N TYR A 235 -28.88 10.12 16.21
CA TYR A 235 -28.70 9.38 17.46
C TYR A 235 -29.07 10.15 18.72
N THR A 236 -29.97 11.13 18.62
CA THR A 236 -30.46 11.90 19.77
C THR A 236 -31.20 11.04 20.80
N ALA A 237 -31.92 9.98 20.33
CA ALA A 237 -32.60 9.02 21.17
C ALA A 237 -32.16 7.57 20.96
N ALA A 238 -31.53 7.26 19.84
CA ALA A 238 -31.05 5.93 19.51
C ALA A 238 -29.62 5.72 20.04
N HIS A 239 -29.21 4.45 20.17
CA HIS A 239 -27.86 4.04 20.53
C HIS A 239 -27.10 3.60 19.26
N VAL A 240 -25.82 3.90 19.16
CA VAL A 240 -24.94 3.33 18.14
C VAL A 240 -24.41 2.00 18.67
N ASP A 241 -24.72 0.89 17.99
CA ASP A 241 -24.30 -0.44 18.41
C ASP A 241 -23.04 -0.91 17.70
N ALA A 242 -22.81 -0.43 16.46
CA ALA A 242 -21.61 -0.71 15.71
C ALA A 242 -21.20 0.45 14.78
N VAL A 243 -19.94 0.53 14.47
CA VAL A 243 -19.39 1.41 13.43
C VAL A 243 -18.43 0.60 12.57
N LEU A 244 -18.74 0.50 11.27
CA LEU A 244 -17.76 0.06 10.28
C LEU A 244 -16.77 1.21 10.06
N SER A 245 -15.57 1.07 10.56
CA SER A 245 -14.48 2.01 10.32
C SER A 245 -13.35 1.31 9.56
N PRO A 246 -12.90 1.88 8.44
CA PRO A 246 -11.95 1.22 7.54
C PRO A 246 -10.49 1.35 7.98
N TYR A 247 -10.17 2.23 8.97
CA TYR A 247 -8.80 2.59 9.33
C TYR A 247 -8.73 3.13 10.78
N ASP A 248 -7.66 2.82 11.48
CA ASP A 248 -7.47 3.14 12.89
C ASP A 248 -7.50 4.65 13.20
N GLY A 249 -6.89 5.49 12.36
CA GLY A 249 -6.96 6.94 12.54
C GLY A 249 -8.38 7.50 12.42
N ILE A 250 -9.23 6.91 11.57
CA ILE A 250 -10.66 7.20 11.47
C ILE A 250 -11.38 6.73 12.74
N SER A 251 -11.05 5.53 13.23
CA SER A 251 -11.65 4.96 14.46
C SER A 251 -11.37 5.82 15.69
N ILE A 252 -10.17 6.38 15.82
CA ILE A 252 -9.79 7.30 16.90
C ILE A 252 -10.66 8.56 16.86
N GLY A 253 -10.87 9.16 15.69
CA GLY A 253 -11.75 10.31 15.51
C GLY A 253 -13.20 10.00 15.89
N ILE A 254 -13.72 8.85 15.45
CA ILE A 254 -15.07 8.37 15.78
C ILE A 254 -15.24 8.16 17.29
N LEU A 255 -14.28 7.48 17.93
CA LEU A 255 -14.30 7.23 19.38
C LEU A 255 -14.23 8.53 20.19
N SER A 256 -13.50 9.55 19.71
CA SER A 256 -13.49 10.88 20.34
C SER A 256 -14.89 11.48 20.37
N SER A 257 -15.63 11.47 19.27
CA SER A 257 -17.02 11.96 19.20
C SER A 257 -17.96 11.17 20.11
N LEU A 258 -17.87 9.84 20.07
CA LEU A 258 -18.69 8.94 20.89
C LEU A 258 -18.51 9.23 22.39
N LYS A 259 -17.25 9.33 22.83
CA LYS A 259 -16.91 9.65 24.24
C LYS A 259 -17.43 11.04 24.64
N GLY A 260 -17.36 12.02 23.72
CA GLY A 260 -17.88 13.37 23.94
C GLY A 260 -19.37 13.43 24.29
N VAL A 261 -20.16 12.41 23.92
CA VAL A 261 -21.60 12.31 24.25
C VAL A 261 -21.92 11.15 25.22
N GLY A 262 -20.92 10.70 25.99
CA GLY A 262 -21.10 9.80 27.14
C GLY A 262 -20.96 8.30 26.86
N TYR A 263 -20.53 7.90 25.65
CA TYR A 263 -20.15 6.49 25.44
C TYR A 263 -18.87 6.18 26.22
N GLY A 264 -18.83 5.00 26.83
CA GLY A 264 -17.72 4.58 27.70
C GLY A 264 -17.85 5.01 29.16
N THR A 265 -18.78 5.93 29.51
CA THR A 265 -19.03 6.35 30.88
C THR A 265 -20.48 6.12 31.33
N GLY A 266 -21.47 6.45 30.52
CA GLY A 266 -22.89 6.25 30.81
C GLY A 266 -23.60 5.40 29.75
N LYS A 267 -22.99 5.24 28.58
CA LYS A 267 -23.47 4.40 27.50
C LYS A 267 -22.37 3.39 27.12
N SER A 268 -22.74 2.17 26.75
CA SER A 268 -21.77 1.19 26.25
C SER A 268 -21.12 1.68 24.95
N LEU A 269 -19.83 1.42 24.78
CA LEU A 269 -19.16 1.66 23.50
C LEU A 269 -19.66 0.67 22.44
N PRO A 270 -19.82 1.11 21.19
CA PRO A 270 -20.19 0.23 20.08
C PRO A 270 -19.04 -0.70 19.69
N VAL A 271 -19.35 -1.70 18.87
CA VAL A 271 -18.34 -2.43 18.10
C VAL A 271 -17.72 -1.47 17.08
N VAL A 272 -16.42 -1.22 17.17
CA VAL A 272 -15.69 -0.33 16.24
C VAL A 272 -14.54 -1.10 15.60
N THR A 273 -14.55 -1.19 14.28
CA THR A 273 -13.47 -1.80 13.50
C THR A 273 -12.36 -0.80 13.18
N GLY A 274 -11.27 -1.27 12.61
CA GLY A 274 -10.14 -0.46 12.16
C GLY A 274 -9.21 -1.25 11.25
N GLN A 275 -8.08 -0.68 10.89
CA GLN A 275 -7.05 -1.29 10.08
C GLN A 275 -5.70 -0.62 10.36
N ASP A 276 -4.63 -1.36 10.13
CA ASP A 276 -3.20 -1.06 10.20
C ASP A 276 -2.57 -1.28 11.58
N ALA A 277 -3.35 -1.61 12.61
CA ALA A 277 -2.86 -1.89 13.97
C ALA A 277 -1.94 -0.79 14.48
N GLU A 278 -2.32 0.49 14.32
CA GLU A 278 -1.55 1.63 14.83
C GLU A 278 -1.46 1.57 16.37
N LEU A 279 -0.33 2.02 16.92
CA LEU A 279 -0.03 1.88 18.34
C LEU A 279 -1.16 2.40 19.25
N ALA A 280 -1.70 3.57 18.94
CA ALA A 280 -2.80 4.18 19.71
C ALA A 280 -4.08 3.33 19.67
N SER A 281 -4.40 2.74 18.52
CA SER A 281 -5.55 1.87 18.36
C SER A 281 -5.38 0.52 19.05
N VAL A 282 -4.18 -0.05 19.01
CA VAL A 282 -3.89 -1.30 19.76
C VAL A 282 -4.05 -1.06 21.26
N LYS A 283 -3.56 0.07 21.80
CA LYS A 283 -3.82 0.46 23.19
C LYS A 283 -5.30 0.64 23.49
N SER A 284 -6.05 1.25 22.57
CA SER A 284 -7.50 1.41 22.67
C SER A 284 -8.23 0.05 22.67
N ILE A 285 -7.77 -0.92 21.88
CA ILE A 285 -8.30 -2.29 21.87
C ILE A 285 -8.03 -2.98 23.21
N ILE A 286 -6.82 -2.86 23.74
CA ILE A 286 -6.46 -3.43 25.04
C ILE A 286 -7.32 -2.83 26.17
N ALA A 287 -7.56 -1.51 26.10
CA ALA A 287 -8.44 -0.79 27.03
C ALA A 287 -9.94 -1.14 26.85
N GLY A 288 -10.33 -1.81 25.75
CA GLY A 288 -11.72 -2.19 25.48
C GLY A 288 -12.56 -1.06 24.86
N GLU A 289 -11.94 -0.08 24.23
CA GLU A 289 -12.61 1.06 23.60
C GLU A 289 -12.84 0.84 22.09
N GLN A 290 -11.78 0.61 21.32
CA GLN A 290 -11.89 0.03 19.97
C GLN A 290 -11.98 -1.48 20.11
N THR A 291 -12.69 -2.16 19.21
CA THR A 291 -12.89 -3.61 19.37
C THR A 291 -12.03 -4.45 18.43
N GLN A 292 -11.66 -3.92 17.28
CA GLN A 292 -10.91 -4.67 16.26
C GLN A 292 -10.07 -3.74 15.41
N THR A 293 -8.92 -4.25 14.95
CA THR A 293 -8.17 -3.71 13.82
C THR A 293 -7.79 -4.84 12.86
N VAL A 294 -7.50 -4.53 11.62
CA VAL A 294 -6.94 -5.49 10.66
C VAL A 294 -5.46 -5.20 10.49
N TYR A 295 -4.63 -6.12 10.95
CA TYR A 295 -3.19 -6.01 10.84
C TYR A 295 -2.69 -6.40 9.45
N LYS A 296 -1.83 -5.55 8.92
CA LYS A 296 -1.07 -5.75 7.68
C LYS A 296 0.42 -5.62 8.01
N ASP A 297 1.17 -6.72 7.92
CA ASP A 297 2.60 -6.71 8.25
C ASP A 297 3.41 -5.96 7.18
N THR A 298 3.65 -4.67 7.41
CA THR A 298 4.39 -3.78 6.50
C THR A 298 5.84 -4.22 6.29
N ARG A 299 6.43 -4.96 7.24
CA ARG A 299 7.77 -5.53 7.12
C ARG A 299 7.81 -6.60 6.01
N GLN A 300 6.75 -7.41 5.91
CA GLN A 300 6.62 -8.41 4.85
C GLN A 300 6.31 -7.75 3.51
N LEU A 301 5.45 -6.73 3.49
CA LEU A 301 5.14 -6.00 2.25
C LEU A 301 6.39 -5.30 1.68
N ALA A 302 7.19 -4.67 2.53
CA ALA A 302 8.47 -4.09 2.13
C ALA A 302 9.41 -5.14 1.51
N LYS A 303 9.53 -6.33 2.13
CA LYS A 303 10.32 -7.43 1.56
C LYS A 303 9.82 -7.87 0.20
N VAL A 304 8.51 -8.00 0.02
CA VAL A 304 7.90 -8.34 -1.27
C VAL A 304 8.25 -7.30 -2.32
N ALA A 305 8.06 -6.01 -2.03
CA ALA A 305 8.39 -4.95 -2.98
C ALA A 305 9.88 -4.94 -3.34
N VAL A 306 10.76 -5.20 -2.36
CA VAL A 306 12.21 -5.28 -2.58
C VAL A 306 12.58 -6.53 -3.40
N GLN A 307 11.95 -7.68 -3.18
CA GLN A 307 12.15 -8.88 -3.99
C GLN A 307 11.70 -8.64 -5.45
N MET A 308 10.55 -8.02 -5.65
CA MET A 308 10.07 -7.63 -6.98
C MET A 308 11.04 -6.66 -7.66
N GLY A 309 11.50 -5.65 -6.94
CA GLY A 309 12.44 -4.64 -7.45
C GLY A 309 13.80 -5.25 -7.82
N ASP A 310 14.34 -6.12 -6.97
CA ASP A 310 15.59 -6.83 -7.22
C ASP A 310 15.50 -7.73 -8.46
N ALA A 311 14.37 -8.46 -8.61
CA ALA A 311 14.12 -9.26 -9.80
C ALA A 311 14.12 -8.40 -11.08
N LEU A 312 13.42 -7.25 -11.08
CA LEU A 312 13.39 -6.33 -12.21
C LEU A 312 14.77 -5.77 -12.54
N LEU A 313 15.51 -5.33 -11.53
CA LEU A 313 16.83 -4.73 -11.69
C LEU A 313 17.89 -5.74 -12.17
N THR A 314 17.71 -7.03 -11.87
CA THR A 314 18.62 -8.10 -12.30
C THR A 314 18.17 -8.81 -13.58
N GLY A 315 17.11 -8.31 -14.24
CA GLY A 315 16.57 -8.87 -15.49
C GLY A 315 15.78 -10.16 -15.30
N GLY A 316 15.33 -10.42 -14.06
CA GLY A 316 14.43 -11.52 -13.72
C GLY A 316 12.95 -11.11 -13.83
N LYS A 317 12.07 -12.02 -13.43
CA LYS A 317 10.62 -11.79 -13.36
C LYS A 317 10.16 -11.85 -11.92
N PRO A 318 9.45 -10.81 -11.42
CA PRO A 318 8.85 -10.82 -10.09
C PRO A 318 7.83 -11.95 -9.90
N GLU A 319 7.77 -12.50 -8.68
CA GLU A 319 6.72 -13.42 -8.29
C GLU A 319 5.41 -12.65 -8.09
N VAL A 320 4.30 -13.24 -8.55
CA VAL A 320 2.95 -12.70 -8.40
C VAL A 320 1.98 -13.85 -8.09
N ASN A 321 0.94 -13.58 -7.33
CA ASN A 321 -0.13 -14.55 -7.03
C ASN A 321 -1.51 -14.08 -7.47
N ASP A 322 -1.62 -12.90 -8.06
CA ASP A 322 -2.84 -12.39 -8.69
C ASP A 322 -2.54 -11.69 -10.02
N THR A 323 -3.34 -12.04 -11.05
CA THR A 323 -3.25 -11.46 -12.39
C THR A 323 -4.64 -11.07 -12.93
N SER A 324 -5.63 -10.95 -12.07
CA SER A 324 -7.04 -10.81 -12.46
C SER A 324 -7.80 -9.69 -11.76
N GLN A 325 -7.53 -9.42 -10.47
CA GLN A 325 -8.38 -8.55 -9.64
C GLN A 325 -8.11 -7.06 -9.83
N TYR A 326 -6.84 -6.69 -10.04
CA TYR A 326 -6.44 -5.28 -9.95
C TYR A 326 -6.32 -4.63 -11.33
N ASN A 327 -7.48 -4.31 -11.93
CA ASN A 327 -7.55 -3.48 -13.15
C ASN A 327 -7.40 -2.00 -12.76
N ASN A 328 -6.40 -1.34 -13.36
CA ASN A 328 -6.09 0.05 -13.06
C ASN A 328 -6.78 1.06 -14.01
N GLY A 329 -7.76 0.60 -14.78
CA GLY A 329 -8.47 1.38 -15.79
C GLY A 329 -7.86 1.31 -17.19
N VAL A 330 -6.64 0.79 -17.33
CA VAL A 330 -5.94 0.61 -18.62
C VAL A 330 -5.55 -0.86 -18.83
N LYS A 331 -5.09 -1.50 -17.78
CA LYS A 331 -4.71 -2.92 -17.80
C LYS A 331 -4.91 -3.56 -16.43
N THR A 332 -4.94 -4.89 -16.39
CA THR A 332 -4.75 -5.63 -15.13
C THR A 332 -3.28 -5.62 -14.77
N VAL A 333 -2.96 -5.13 -13.59
CA VAL A 333 -1.59 -5.06 -13.07
C VAL A 333 -1.29 -6.34 -12.29
N PRO A 334 -0.27 -7.13 -12.68
CA PRO A 334 0.13 -8.31 -11.93
C PRO A 334 0.50 -7.95 -10.50
N ALA A 335 -0.05 -8.67 -9.52
CA ALA A 335 0.07 -8.32 -8.11
C ALA A 335 0.59 -9.47 -7.24
N GLN A 336 1.33 -9.13 -6.20
CA GLN A 336 1.62 -10.02 -5.08
C GLN A 336 0.81 -9.56 -3.87
N LEU A 337 -0.11 -10.41 -3.44
CA LEU A 337 -1.05 -10.15 -2.36
C LEU A 337 -0.63 -10.87 -1.09
N LEU A 338 -0.43 -10.14 -0.01
CA LEU A 338 -0.26 -10.66 1.33
C LEU A 338 -1.62 -10.80 2.04
N GLN A 339 -1.68 -11.70 3.03
CA GLN A 339 -2.90 -11.92 3.79
C GLN A 339 -3.00 -10.97 4.98
N PRO A 340 -4.12 -10.24 5.13
CA PRO A 340 -4.40 -9.45 6.33
C PRO A 340 -4.88 -10.35 7.47
N VAL A 341 -4.70 -9.90 8.71
CA VAL A 341 -5.09 -10.64 9.93
C VAL A 341 -5.98 -9.76 10.81
N SER A 342 -7.14 -10.28 11.21
CA SER A 342 -8.02 -9.63 12.20
C SER A 342 -7.39 -9.70 13.58
N VAL A 343 -7.33 -8.56 14.27
CA VAL A 343 -6.75 -8.43 15.61
C VAL A 343 -7.76 -7.78 16.55
N ASP A 344 -7.95 -8.40 17.69
CA ASP A 344 -8.76 -7.89 18.80
C ASP A 344 -8.05 -8.13 20.14
N LYS A 345 -8.80 -7.90 21.24
CA LYS A 345 -8.28 -8.06 22.61
C LYS A 345 -7.84 -9.50 22.92
N ASP A 346 -8.41 -10.49 22.25
CA ASP A 346 -8.18 -11.90 22.55
C ASP A 346 -6.89 -12.42 21.86
N ASN A 347 -6.44 -11.80 20.77
CA ASN A 347 -5.32 -12.32 19.97
C ASN A 347 -4.18 -11.31 19.73
N TYR A 348 -4.26 -10.05 20.18
CA TYR A 348 -3.23 -9.03 19.94
C TYR A 348 -1.84 -9.47 20.43
N GLN A 349 -1.78 -10.17 21.56
CA GLN A 349 -0.52 -10.67 22.11
C GLN A 349 0.21 -11.56 21.09
N LYS A 350 -0.50 -12.57 20.56
CA LYS A 350 0.07 -13.52 19.60
C LYS A 350 0.40 -12.85 18.27
N VAL A 351 -0.51 -11.99 17.76
CA VAL A 351 -0.37 -11.44 16.42
C VAL A 351 0.60 -10.27 16.37
N LEU A 352 0.65 -9.42 17.39
CA LEU A 352 1.45 -8.19 17.37
C LEU A 352 2.70 -8.26 18.24
N VAL A 353 2.63 -8.90 19.43
CA VAL A 353 3.79 -8.94 20.32
C VAL A 353 4.70 -10.10 19.98
N ASP A 354 4.17 -11.33 19.90
CA ASP A 354 4.99 -12.52 19.63
C ASP A 354 5.59 -12.48 18.21
N SER A 355 4.95 -11.77 17.25
CA SER A 355 5.49 -11.53 15.92
C SER A 355 6.61 -10.47 15.88
N GLY A 356 6.80 -9.73 16.97
CA GLY A 356 7.78 -8.64 17.07
C GLY A 356 7.34 -7.34 16.34
N GLN A 357 6.03 -7.14 16.11
CA GLN A 357 5.52 -5.86 15.62
C GLN A 357 5.63 -4.78 16.69
N TYR A 358 5.22 -5.12 17.92
CA TYR A 358 5.36 -4.28 19.11
C TYR A 358 6.03 -5.04 20.25
N THR A 359 6.70 -4.31 21.12
CA THR A 359 7.10 -4.85 22.43
C THR A 359 5.92 -4.71 23.41
N ALA A 360 5.88 -5.57 24.43
CA ALA A 360 4.88 -5.45 25.50
C ALA A 360 4.93 -4.09 26.21
N ASP A 361 6.12 -3.47 26.31
CA ASP A 361 6.29 -2.16 26.94
C ASP A 361 5.71 -1.01 26.11
N GLN A 362 5.76 -1.10 24.79
CA GLN A 362 5.11 -0.11 23.91
C GLN A 362 3.58 -0.11 24.05
N LEU A 363 3.00 -1.24 24.44
CA LEU A 363 1.56 -1.43 24.57
C LEU A 363 0.98 -1.12 25.97
N LYS A 364 1.83 -0.80 26.94
CA LYS A 364 1.43 -0.33 28.28
C LYS A 364 0.91 1.09 28.33
#